data_ee000b794f823078b3da0e97b59310cb
#
_entry.id   ee000b794f823078b3da0e97b59310cb
#
_cell.length_a   1.000
_cell.length_b   1.000
_cell.length_c   1.000
_cell.angle_alpha   90.00
_cell.angle_beta   90.00
_cell.angle_gamma   90.00
#
_symmetry.space_group_name_H-M   'P 1'
#
loop_
_entity.id
_entity.type
_entity.pdbx_description
1 polymer ?
#
loop_
_entity_poly.entity_id
_entity_poly.type
_entity_poly.pdbx_seq_one_letter_code
_entity_poly.pdbx_strand_id
1 'polypeptide(L)'
;MILGEKLTDMGYTPGLAPEADYVAIKMPVFSFEKLRGAEISLGPEMKSTGECLGIAKTFDEALYKAFIGAGIQLPKFRQMIMTVNDKDKPEAVDVAKRFEKLGYRIYATRSTAKYLQEHGVNALRINKISQESPNVMDLILGHKIDLVI
;
A
#
# COMPACT_ATOMS: atom_id res chain seq x y z
N MET A 1 -12.86 0.67 -37.93
CA MET A 1 -11.72 -0.23 -38.13
C MET A 1 -12.15 -1.64 -38.53
N ILE A 2 -12.72 -2.45 -37.65
CA ILE A 2 -13.19 -3.82 -38.00
C ILE A 2 -14.24 -3.81 -39.12
N LEU A 3 -15.10 -2.79 -39.16
CA LEU A 3 -16.13 -2.60 -40.17
C LEU A 3 -15.63 -1.78 -41.41
N GLY A 4 -14.32 -1.53 -41.54
CA GLY A 4 -13.73 -0.84 -42.66
C GLY A 4 -13.62 0.67 -42.53
N GLU A 5 -14.17 1.29 -41.48
CA GLU A 5 -14.03 2.72 -41.23
C GLU A 5 -12.60 3.11 -40.86
N LYS A 6 -12.12 4.23 -41.33
CA LYS A 6 -10.81 4.77 -40.98
C LYS A 6 -10.90 5.64 -39.72
N LEU A 7 -9.85 5.65 -38.91
CA LEU A 7 -9.77 6.49 -37.71
C LEU A 7 -9.94 7.98 -38.00
N THR A 8 -9.40 8.44 -39.15
CA THR A 8 -9.55 9.83 -39.60
C THR A 8 -11.00 10.20 -39.88
N ASP A 9 -11.79 9.28 -40.41
CA ASP A 9 -13.21 9.50 -40.69
C ASP A 9 -14.05 9.57 -39.42
N MET A 10 -13.52 9.00 -38.33
CA MET A 10 -14.10 9.05 -36.98
C MET A 10 -13.61 10.25 -36.14
N GLY A 11 -12.87 11.17 -36.74
CA GLY A 11 -12.37 12.38 -36.10
C GLY A 11 -11.05 12.22 -35.30
N TYR A 12 -10.38 11.06 -35.43
CA TYR A 12 -9.07 10.87 -34.82
C TYR A 12 -7.96 11.38 -35.72
N THR A 13 -7.12 12.26 -35.20
CA THR A 13 -5.93 12.75 -35.88
C THR A 13 -4.71 11.86 -35.63
N PRO A 14 -3.74 11.78 -36.55
CA PRO A 14 -2.46 11.11 -36.30
C PRO A 14 -1.72 11.75 -35.11
N GLY A 15 -1.06 10.91 -34.30
CA GLY A 15 -0.26 11.36 -33.16
C GLY A 15 -0.83 10.90 -31.82
N LEU A 16 -0.33 11.49 -30.75
CA LEU A 16 -0.82 11.24 -29.38
C LEU A 16 -2.09 12.06 -29.12
N ALA A 17 -3.04 11.46 -28.44
CA ALA A 17 -4.18 12.18 -27.91
C ALA A 17 -3.73 13.26 -26.91
N PRO A 18 -4.48 14.38 -26.76
CA PRO A 18 -4.21 15.35 -25.72
C PRO A 18 -4.18 14.70 -24.34
N GLU A 19 -3.36 15.24 -23.45
CA GLU A 19 -3.32 14.80 -22.06
C GLU A 19 -4.70 15.01 -21.40
N ALA A 20 -5.15 14.01 -20.66
CA ALA A 20 -6.42 14.10 -19.95
C ALA A 20 -6.31 15.06 -18.76
N ASP A 21 -7.40 15.75 -18.44
CA ASP A 21 -7.51 16.66 -17.30
C ASP A 21 -7.82 15.94 -15.97
N TYR A 22 -7.57 14.64 -15.95
CA TYR A 22 -7.78 13.77 -14.78
C TYR A 22 -6.66 12.72 -14.67
N VAL A 23 -6.51 12.16 -13.46
CA VAL A 23 -5.62 11.03 -13.18
C VAL A 23 -6.45 9.75 -13.17
N ALA A 24 -6.00 8.74 -13.89
CA ALA A 24 -6.59 7.42 -13.90
C ALA A 24 -5.57 6.40 -13.37
N ILE A 25 -5.93 5.66 -12.32
CA ILE A 25 -5.09 4.64 -11.70
C ILE A 25 -5.74 3.28 -11.87
N LYS A 26 -5.05 2.40 -12.58
CA LYS A 26 -5.40 0.99 -12.70
C LYS A 26 -4.84 0.24 -11.49
N MET A 27 -5.71 -0.43 -10.75
CA MET A 27 -5.36 -1.24 -9.59
C MET A 27 -5.71 -2.72 -9.86
N PRO A 28 -4.74 -3.65 -9.79
CA PRO A 28 -5.04 -5.07 -9.90
C PRO A 28 -5.79 -5.55 -8.65
N VAL A 29 -6.70 -6.52 -8.86
CA VAL A 29 -7.43 -7.20 -7.80
C VAL A 29 -6.93 -8.63 -7.70
N PHE A 30 -6.62 -9.08 -6.48
CA PHE A 30 -6.17 -10.42 -6.19
C PHE A 30 -7.22 -11.15 -5.34
N SER A 31 -7.52 -12.39 -5.69
CA SER A 31 -8.50 -13.22 -4.97
C SER A 31 -7.82 -14.30 -4.09
N PHE A 32 -6.65 -14.02 -3.56
CA PHE A 32 -5.91 -14.98 -2.73
C PHE A 32 -6.70 -15.49 -1.52
N GLU A 33 -7.50 -14.62 -0.90
CA GLU A 33 -8.34 -14.98 0.24
C GLU A 33 -9.40 -16.04 -0.11
N LYS A 34 -9.82 -16.10 -1.39
CA LYS A 34 -10.82 -17.05 -1.89
C LYS A 34 -10.20 -18.36 -2.34
N LEU A 35 -8.90 -18.39 -2.58
CA LEU A 35 -8.17 -19.53 -3.14
C LEU A 35 -7.30 -20.18 -2.07
N ARG A 36 -7.85 -21.14 -1.34
CA ARG A 36 -7.11 -21.87 -0.31
C ARG A 36 -5.88 -22.56 -0.90
N GLY A 37 -4.71 -22.34 -0.29
CA GLY A 37 -3.45 -22.95 -0.73
C GLY A 37 -2.80 -22.28 -1.96
N ALA A 38 -3.33 -21.17 -2.45
CA ALA A 38 -2.67 -20.41 -3.50
C ALA A 38 -1.42 -19.71 -2.96
N GLU A 39 -0.35 -19.72 -3.76
CA GLU A 39 0.84 -18.96 -3.46
C GLU A 39 0.56 -17.46 -3.63
N ILE A 40 0.75 -16.70 -2.55
CA ILE A 40 0.48 -15.25 -2.50
C ILE A 40 1.65 -14.39 -2.98
N SER A 41 2.85 -14.96 -3.14
CA SER A 41 4.00 -14.22 -3.65
C SER A 41 3.80 -13.83 -5.12
N LEU A 42 4.11 -12.57 -5.43
CA LEU A 42 4.08 -12.09 -6.80
C LEU A 42 5.37 -12.50 -7.52
N GLY A 43 5.21 -12.97 -8.75
CA GLY A 43 6.27 -13.37 -9.65
C GLY A 43 6.04 -12.80 -11.05
N PRO A 44 6.75 -13.31 -12.07
CA PRO A 44 6.61 -12.86 -13.46
C PRO A 44 5.26 -13.24 -14.09
N GLU A 45 4.52 -14.15 -13.46
CA GLU A 45 3.21 -14.60 -13.95
C GLU A 45 2.10 -13.65 -13.45
N MET A 46 1.08 -13.49 -14.29
CA MET A 46 -0.10 -12.73 -13.89
C MET A 46 -0.93 -13.51 -12.88
N LYS A 47 -1.08 -12.99 -11.67
CA LYS A 47 -1.88 -13.58 -10.58
C LYS A 47 -3.13 -12.77 -10.24
N SER A 48 -3.34 -11.62 -10.87
CA SER A 48 -4.55 -10.83 -10.69
C SER A 48 -5.77 -11.50 -11.30
N THR A 49 -6.89 -11.44 -10.62
CA THR A 49 -8.17 -12.02 -11.05
C THR A 49 -9.13 -10.99 -11.61
N GLY A 50 -8.76 -9.73 -11.56
CA GLY A 50 -9.51 -8.59 -12.06
C GLY A 50 -8.72 -7.31 -11.91
N GLU A 51 -9.35 -6.21 -12.26
CA GLU A 51 -8.79 -4.87 -12.10
C GLU A 51 -9.90 -3.86 -11.87
N CYS A 52 -9.58 -2.78 -11.20
CA CYS A 52 -10.47 -1.63 -11.06
C CYS A 52 -9.75 -0.36 -11.48
N LEU A 53 -10.52 0.68 -11.74
CA LEU A 53 -10.06 1.97 -12.18
C LEU A 53 -10.49 3.04 -11.19
N GLY A 54 -9.52 3.77 -10.61
CA GLY A 54 -9.76 4.98 -9.83
C GLY A 54 -9.53 6.20 -10.71
N ILE A 55 -10.50 7.11 -10.80
CA ILE A 55 -10.39 8.35 -11.58
C ILE A 55 -10.70 9.55 -10.69
N ALA A 56 -9.82 10.55 -10.71
CA ALA A 56 -10.00 11.82 -10.01
C ALA A 56 -9.16 12.94 -10.64
N LYS A 57 -9.29 14.16 -10.11
CA LYS A 57 -8.47 15.29 -10.53
C LYS A 57 -7.05 15.24 -9.96
N THR A 58 -6.86 14.59 -8.81
CA THR A 58 -5.56 14.43 -8.15
C THR A 58 -5.15 12.96 -8.08
N PHE A 59 -3.83 12.72 -7.99
CA PHE A 59 -3.28 11.37 -7.83
C PHE A 59 -3.79 10.69 -6.55
N ASP A 60 -3.77 11.42 -5.43
CA ASP A 60 -4.15 10.87 -4.12
C ASP A 60 -5.62 10.44 -4.08
N GLU A 61 -6.52 11.23 -4.66
CA GLU A 61 -7.94 10.88 -4.77
C GLU A 61 -8.17 9.69 -5.71
N ALA A 62 -7.47 9.67 -6.85
CA ALA A 62 -7.58 8.56 -7.80
C ALA A 62 -7.07 7.25 -7.17
N LEU A 63 -5.95 7.31 -6.45
CA LEU A 63 -5.38 6.17 -5.73
C LEU A 63 -6.33 5.67 -4.62
N TYR A 64 -6.91 6.60 -3.85
CA TYR A 64 -7.90 6.26 -2.83
C TYR A 64 -9.10 5.52 -3.41
N LYS A 65 -9.67 6.02 -4.51
CA LYS A 65 -10.77 5.36 -5.22
C LYS A 65 -10.38 3.99 -5.75
N ALA A 66 -9.15 3.85 -6.26
CA ALA A 66 -8.63 2.58 -6.74
C ALA A 66 -8.49 1.55 -5.60
N PHE A 67 -8.02 1.95 -4.42
CA PHE A 67 -7.98 1.08 -3.24
C PHE A 67 -9.37 0.60 -2.83
N ILE A 68 -10.34 1.50 -2.74
CA ILE A 68 -11.73 1.14 -2.41
C ILE A 68 -12.30 0.17 -3.46
N GLY A 69 -12.09 0.46 -4.74
CA GLY A 69 -12.53 -0.40 -5.85
C GLY A 69 -11.88 -1.79 -5.84
N ALA A 70 -10.63 -1.89 -5.40
CA ALA A 70 -9.92 -3.15 -5.23
C ALA A 70 -10.34 -3.93 -3.95
N GLY A 71 -11.21 -3.37 -3.12
CA GLY A 71 -11.62 -3.98 -1.85
C GLY A 71 -10.61 -3.79 -0.71
N ILE A 72 -9.58 -2.97 -0.90
CA ILE A 72 -8.58 -2.68 0.12
C ILE A 72 -9.21 -1.78 1.19
N GLN A 73 -9.26 -2.28 2.42
CA GLN A 73 -9.77 -1.51 3.54
C GLN A 73 -8.69 -0.59 4.10
N LEU A 74 -9.08 0.66 4.33
CA LEU A 74 -8.18 1.60 5.00
C LEU A 74 -8.07 1.29 6.50
N PRO A 75 -6.93 1.66 7.10
CA PRO A 75 -6.67 1.45 8.52
C PRO A 75 -7.75 2.05 9.43
N LYS A 76 -8.13 1.30 10.48
CA LYS A 76 -9.19 1.69 11.42
C LYS A 76 -8.66 2.04 12.81
N PHE A 77 -7.65 1.30 13.28
CA PHE A 77 -7.16 1.40 14.66
C PHE A 77 -6.00 2.37 14.83
N ARG A 78 -5.42 2.82 13.72
CA ARG A 78 -4.22 3.69 13.68
C ARG A 78 -3.07 3.11 14.49
N GLN A 79 -2.84 1.81 14.33
CA GLN A 79 -1.71 1.11 14.93
C GLN A 79 -0.91 0.42 13.83
N MET A 80 0.39 0.61 13.85
CA MET A 80 1.28 0.02 12.85
C MET A 80 2.50 -0.62 13.49
N ILE A 81 3.05 -1.61 12.79
CA ILE A 81 4.37 -2.16 13.07
C ILE A 81 5.33 -1.70 11.98
N MET A 82 6.46 -1.14 12.38
CA MET A 82 7.53 -0.76 11.49
C MET A 82 8.81 -1.51 11.84
N THR A 83 9.28 -2.35 10.90
CA THR A 83 10.51 -3.10 11.07
C THR A 83 11.29 -3.12 9.75
N VAL A 84 12.30 -2.29 9.66
CA VAL A 84 13.04 -2.03 8.43
C VAL A 84 14.50 -2.43 8.58
N ASN A 85 15.14 -2.70 7.44
CA ASN A 85 16.57 -2.93 7.34
C ASN A 85 17.33 -1.65 7.76
N ASP A 86 18.59 -1.82 8.21
CA ASP A 86 19.43 -0.70 8.61
C ASP A 86 19.65 0.33 7.50
N LYS A 87 19.68 -0.09 6.25
CA LYS A 87 19.80 0.79 5.08
C LYS A 87 18.60 1.72 4.90
N ASP A 88 17.40 1.24 5.26
CA ASP A 88 16.13 1.93 4.99
C ASP A 88 15.68 2.78 6.17
N LYS A 89 16.39 2.72 7.30
CA LYS A 89 16.07 3.48 8.52
C LYS A 89 16.01 5.00 8.31
N PRO A 90 16.93 5.62 7.55
CA PRO A 90 16.85 7.06 7.32
C PRO A 90 15.55 7.50 6.66
N GLU A 91 15.11 6.79 5.63
CA GLU A 91 13.83 7.07 4.95
C GLU A 91 12.62 6.75 5.83
N ALA A 92 12.72 5.70 6.64
CA ALA A 92 11.68 5.30 7.58
C ALA A 92 11.34 6.38 8.62
N VAL A 93 12.28 7.25 8.99
CA VAL A 93 12.05 8.36 9.94
C VAL A 93 10.98 9.32 9.41
N ASP A 94 11.08 9.74 8.16
CA ASP A 94 10.14 10.70 7.57
C ASP A 94 8.76 10.08 7.40
N VAL A 95 8.71 8.82 6.99
CA VAL A 95 7.47 8.04 6.91
C VAL A 95 6.83 7.91 8.29
N ALA A 96 7.60 7.54 9.31
CA ALA A 96 7.12 7.39 10.68
C ALA A 96 6.58 8.71 11.25
N LYS A 97 7.27 9.84 11.04
CA LYS A 97 6.80 11.16 11.46
C LYS A 97 5.46 11.55 10.81
N ARG A 98 5.27 11.19 9.54
CA ARG A 98 4.00 11.44 8.84
C ARG A 98 2.86 10.60 9.43
N PHE A 99 3.11 9.32 9.72
CA PHE A 99 2.12 8.47 10.38
C PHE A 99 1.81 8.92 11.82
N GLU A 100 2.83 9.36 12.57
CA GLU A 100 2.63 9.91 13.91
C GLU A 100 1.73 11.15 13.88
N LYS A 101 1.93 12.07 12.92
CA LYS A 101 1.05 13.24 12.70
C LYS A 101 -0.39 12.84 12.35
N LEU A 102 -0.58 11.71 11.70
CA LEU A 102 -1.91 11.15 11.43
C LEU A 102 -2.53 10.43 12.64
N GLY A 103 -1.83 10.43 13.78
CA GLY A 103 -2.29 9.82 15.03
C GLY A 103 -2.04 8.30 15.12
N TYR A 104 -1.11 7.77 14.33
CA TYR A 104 -0.73 6.37 14.42
C TYR A 104 0.17 6.10 15.62
N ARG A 105 -0.11 5.00 16.31
CA ARG A 105 0.80 4.39 17.28
C ARG A 105 1.75 3.45 16.54
N ILE A 106 3.05 3.71 16.67
CA ILE A 106 4.09 2.98 15.95
C ILE A 106 4.77 2.00 16.89
N TYR A 107 4.68 0.71 16.56
CA TYR A 107 5.47 -0.34 17.20
C TYR A 107 6.66 -0.68 16.30
N ALA A 108 7.82 -0.90 16.89
CA ALA A 108 9.02 -1.21 16.13
C ALA A 108 9.93 -2.21 16.87
N THR A 109 10.64 -3.04 16.13
CA THR A 109 11.65 -3.93 16.72
C THR A 109 12.81 -3.15 17.27
N ARG A 110 13.56 -3.73 18.23
CA ARG A 110 14.55 -3.06 19.07
C ARG A 110 15.43 -2.06 18.35
N SER A 111 16.08 -2.45 17.24
CA SER A 111 17.02 -1.56 16.54
C SER A 111 16.30 -0.44 15.79
N THR A 112 15.15 -0.76 15.18
CA THR A 112 14.31 0.23 14.48
C THR A 112 13.69 1.21 15.47
N ALA A 113 13.14 0.72 16.60
CA ALA A 113 12.59 1.59 17.64
C ALA A 113 13.62 2.59 18.19
N LYS A 114 14.82 2.08 18.52
CA LYS A 114 15.91 2.94 19.00
C LYS A 114 16.25 4.04 17.99
N TYR A 115 16.43 3.66 16.73
CA TYR A 115 16.75 4.62 15.67
C TYR A 115 15.67 5.68 15.47
N LEU A 116 14.40 5.27 15.44
CA LEU A 116 13.26 6.18 15.31
C LEU A 116 13.17 7.16 16.49
N GLN A 117 13.36 6.66 17.74
CA GLN A 117 13.37 7.48 18.95
C GLN A 117 14.49 8.50 18.97
N GLU A 118 15.70 8.14 18.56
CA GLU A 118 16.86 9.04 18.43
C GLU A 118 16.60 10.17 17.41
N HIS A 119 15.67 9.96 16.46
CA HIS A 119 15.25 10.95 15.46
C HIS A 119 13.90 11.62 15.77
N GLY A 120 13.44 11.52 17.02
CA GLY A 120 12.27 12.25 17.52
C GLY A 120 10.91 11.64 17.18
N VAL A 121 10.85 10.35 16.84
CA VAL A 121 9.58 9.62 16.64
C VAL A 121 9.23 8.84 17.91
N ASN A 122 7.98 8.91 18.36
CA ASN A 122 7.51 8.15 19.52
C ASN A 122 7.18 6.70 19.14
N ALA A 123 8.20 5.87 18.94
CA ALA A 123 8.06 4.47 18.61
C ALA A 123 8.11 3.57 19.85
N LEU A 124 7.14 2.68 19.99
CA LEU A 124 7.07 1.69 21.05
C LEU A 124 7.86 0.44 20.66
N ARG A 125 8.75 0.00 21.54
CA ARG A 125 9.54 -1.21 21.31
C ARG A 125 8.68 -2.45 21.46
N ILE A 126 8.80 -3.40 20.50
CA ILE A 126 8.22 -4.73 20.54
C ILE A 126 9.31 -5.79 20.24
N ASN A 127 9.17 -6.97 20.79
CA ASN A 127 10.06 -8.09 20.53
C ASN A 127 9.84 -8.68 19.13
N LYS A 128 10.89 -9.26 18.54
CA LYS A 128 10.78 -10.03 17.29
C LYS A 128 9.94 -11.28 17.50
N ILE A 129 9.41 -11.85 16.41
CA ILE A 129 8.62 -13.08 16.44
C ILE A 129 9.38 -14.26 17.11
N SER A 130 10.71 -14.30 16.95
CA SER A 130 11.57 -15.33 17.52
C SER A 130 11.92 -15.13 19.01
N GLN A 131 11.40 -14.08 19.62
CA GLN A 131 11.65 -13.73 21.03
C GLN A 131 10.39 -13.95 21.87
N GLU A 132 10.56 -13.84 23.20
CA GLU A 132 9.45 -13.99 24.16
C GLU A 132 8.34 -12.94 23.96
N SER A 133 7.15 -13.30 24.41
CA SER A 133 5.98 -12.39 24.43
C SER A 133 6.19 -11.25 25.46
N PRO A 134 5.69 -10.02 25.15
CA PRO A 134 4.94 -9.64 23.97
C PRO A 134 5.84 -9.42 22.73
N ASN A 135 5.46 -10.00 21.62
CA ASN A 135 6.20 -9.88 20.36
C ASN A 135 5.30 -9.45 19.17
N VAL A 136 5.89 -9.29 18.00
CA VAL A 136 5.18 -8.86 16.78
C VAL A 136 3.97 -9.75 16.48
N MET A 137 4.08 -11.07 16.68
CA MET A 137 2.98 -12.00 16.41
C MET A 137 1.77 -11.77 17.33
N ASP A 138 2.02 -11.46 18.59
CA ASP A 138 0.94 -11.18 19.56
C ASP A 138 0.14 -9.95 19.16
N LEU A 139 0.80 -8.93 18.63
CA LEU A 139 0.13 -7.72 18.12
C LEU A 139 -0.72 -8.03 16.87
N ILE A 140 -0.20 -8.82 15.96
CA ILE A 140 -0.93 -9.20 14.73
C ILE A 140 -2.14 -10.07 15.07
N LEU A 141 -1.97 -11.10 15.88
CA LEU A 141 -3.06 -11.99 16.31
C LEU A 141 -4.12 -11.27 17.17
N GLY A 142 -3.72 -10.19 17.83
CA GLY A 142 -4.65 -9.32 18.56
C GLY A 142 -5.59 -8.51 17.68
N HIS A 143 -5.46 -8.60 16.34
CA HIS A 143 -6.28 -7.91 15.32
C HIS A 143 -6.43 -6.39 15.53
N LYS A 144 -5.40 -5.75 16.09
CA LYS A 144 -5.37 -4.29 16.34
C LYS A 144 -4.37 -3.54 15.48
N ILE A 145 -3.61 -4.26 14.67
CA ILE A 145 -2.63 -3.68 13.75
C ILE A 145 -3.26 -3.52 12.39
N ASP A 146 -3.16 -2.33 11.85
CA ASP A 146 -3.70 -1.99 10.52
C ASP A 146 -2.66 -2.11 9.41
N LEU A 147 -1.39 -1.89 9.76
CA LEU A 147 -0.31 -1.78 8.78
C LEU A 147 0.97 -2.39 9.33
N VAL A 148 1.69 -3.12 8.49
CA VAL A 148 3.04 -3.64 8.75
C VAL A 148 3.96 -3.16 7.64
N ILE A 149 5.09 -2.55 8.02
CA ILE A 149 6.16 -2.07 7.13
C ILE A 149 7.49 -2.71 7.55
#